data_a516140f3075334322fe852269b3f046
#
_entry.id   a516140f3075334322fe852269b3f046
#
_cell.length_a   1.000
_cell.length_b   1.000
_cell.length_c   1.000
_cell.angle_alpha   90.00
_cell.angle_beta   90.00
_cell.angle_gamma   90.00
#
_symmetry.space_group_name_H-M   'P 1'
#
loop_
_entity.id
_entity.type
_entity.pdbx_description
1 polymer ?
#
loop_
_entity_poly.entity_id
_entity_poly.type
_entity_poly.pdbx_seq_one_letter_code
_entity_poly.pdbx_strand_id
1 'polypeptide(L)'
;PYHIKSRQGELKYLLLNRNNDGQYMLRLVLRSTAQIAKISQALPNFLAQHSQINSVSANIQPVAMAIIEGPDEHILSGDNWLRHQLNGLNLYQRPKGFFQTNLDMAAKLYATAALWTADLEISRYWDLFCGSGGFGLHCLTPDRQLVGIEIEAEAIACAQRSADEMGLGAQVRFQALDSTAFASSSEGGAPQLIIANPPRRGLGTELCTQIKQLAPDYLLYSSCNAATLAADLSALEGYRIDRVQLFDMFPHTAHYEVLLLLHRI
;
A
#
# COMPACT_ATOMS: atom_id res chain seq x y z
N PRO A 1 -15.35 -24.52 11.10
CA PRO A 1 -14.54 -24.35 9.87
C PRO A 1 -15.34 -24.71 8.62
N TYR A 2 -15.00 -24.07 7.49
CA TYR A 2 -15.55 -24.37 6.19
C TYR A 2 -14.83 -25.59 5.58
N HIS A 3 -15.61 -26.54 5.08
CA HIS A 3 -15.09 -27.73 4.41
C HIS A 3 -15.27 -27.61 2.89
N ILE A 4 -14.18 -27.51 2.14
CA ILE A 4 -14.17 -27.19 0.72
C ILE A 4 -14.95 -28.18 -0.12
N LYS A 5 -14.78 -29.50 0.12
CA LYS A 5 -15.42 -30.56 -0.69
C LYS A 5 -16.94 -30.60 -0.51
N SER A 6 -17.44 -30.52 0.75
CA SER A 6 -18.86 -30.53 1.04
C SER A 6 -19.52 -29.15 0.95
N ARG A 7 -18.75 -28.07 0.83
CA ARG A 7 -19.20 -26.68 0.86
C ARG A 7 -20.04 -26.32 2.10
N GLN A 8 -19.74 -26.97 3.23
CA GLN A 8 -20.40 -26.76 4.52
C GLN A 8 -19.49 -26.05 5.51
N GLY A 9 -20.11 -25.37 6.48
CA GLY A 9 -19.40 -24.56 7.49
C GLY A 9 -19.35 -23.08 7.11
N GLU A 10 -18.91 -22.23 8.02
CA GLU A 10 -18.95 -20.78 7.89
C GLU A 10 -17.55 -20.15 7.83
N LEU A 11 -16.63 -20.52 8.73
CA LEU A 11 -15.31 -19.92 8.80
C LEU A 11 -14.40 -20.49 7.72
N LYS A 12 -14.06 -19.66 6.74
CA LYS A 12 -13.16 -20.00 5.62
C LYS A 12 -11.70 -19.72 5.93
N TYR A 13 -11.42 -18.51 6.41
CA TYR A 13 -10.07 -18.08 6.74
C TYR A 13 -10.08 -17.25 8.02
N LEU A 14 -8.92 -17.24 8.66
CA LEU A 14 -8.57 -16.33 9.73
C LEU A 14 -7.31 -15.59 9.28
N LEU A 15 -7.43 -14.27 9.12
CA LEU A 15 -6.32 -13.41 8.75
C LEU A 15 -5.92 -12.59 9.97
N LEU A 16 -4.62 -12.54 10.21
CA LEU A 16 -4.06 -11.82 11.35
C LEU A 16 -2.97 -10.89 10.85
N ASN A 17 -3.18 -9.60 11.01
CA ASN A 17 -2.16 -8.59 10.76
C ASN A 17 -1.59 -8.12 12.09
N ARG A 18 -0.27 -7.98 12.16
CA ARG A 18 0.44 -7.51 13.35
C ARG A 18 1.21 -6.24 13.02
N ASN A 19 1.14 -5.23 13.89
CA ASN A 19 2.02 -4.08 13.81
C ASN A 19 3.31 -4.29 14.61
N ASN A 20 4.22 -3.32 14.55
CA ASN A 20 5.50 -3.37 15.28
C ASN A 20 5.35 -3.13 16.79
N ASP A 21 4.20 -2.62 17.26
CA ASP A 21 3.89 -2.47 18.70
C ASP A 21 3.31 -3.74 19.31
N GLY A 22 3.19 -4.84 18.55
CA GLY A 22 2.63 -6.11 19.01
C GLY A 22 1.11 -6.13 19.07
N GLN A 23 0.43 -5.19 18.46
CA GLN A 23 -1.02 -5.16 18.34
C GLN A 23 -1.47 -5.90 17.10
N TYR A 24 -2.70 -6.42 17.13
CA TYR A 24 -3.24 -7.25 16.06
C TYR A 24 -4.59 -6.75 15.57
N MET A 25 -4.78 -6.87 14.28
CA MET A 25 -6.07 -6.81 13.60
C MET A 25 -6.45 -8.23 13.16
N LEU A 26 -7.56 -8.74 13.69
CA LEU A 26 -8.08 -10.06 13.40
C LEU A 26 -9.25 -9.96 12.42
N ARG A 27 -9.20 -10.70 11.34
CA ARG A 27 -10.24 -10.75 10.33
C ARG A 27 -10.72 -12.17 10.12
N LEU A 28 -12.02 -12.39 10.29
CA LEU A 28 -12.69 -13.65 10.08
C LEU A 28 -13.33 -13.64 8.68
N VAL A 29 -12.89 -14.52 7.79
CA VAL A 29 -13.54 -14.66 6.47
C VAL A 29 -14.61 -15.73 6.59
N LEU A 30 -15.86 -15.30 6.46
CA LEU A 30 -17.05 -16.13 6.63
C LEU A 30 -17.75 -16.37 5.28
N ARG A 31 -18.44 -17.51 5.16
CA ARG A 31 -19.27 -17.80 3.99
C ARG A 31 -20.50 -16.91 3.94
N SER A 32 -21.09 -16.59 5.10
CA SER A 32 -22.30 -15.80 5.22
C SER A 32 -22.32 -15.00 6.53
N THR A 33 -23.32 -14.17 6.71
CA THR A 33 -23.53 -13.39 7.94
C THR A 33 -24.12 -14.22 9.10
N ALA A 34 -24.50 -15.48 8.87
CA ALA A 34 -25.26 -16.32 9.82
C ALA A 34 -24.62 -16.48 11.20
N GLN A 35 -23.29 -16.37 11.30
CA GLN A 35 -22.57 -16.52 12.58
C GLN A 35 -22.12 -15.21 13.20
N ILE A 36 -22.35 -14.06 12.57
CA ILE A 36 -21.89 -12.75 13.07
C ILE A 36 -22.42 -12.49 14.49
N ALA A 37 -23.72 -12.66 14.71
CA ALA A 37 -24.32 -12.41 16.04
C ALA A 37 -23.70 -13.30 17.14
N LYS A 38 -23.47 -14.58 16.84
CA LYS A 38 -22.84 -15.51 17.79
C LYS A 38 -21.36 -15.15 18.07
N ILE A 39 -20.64 -14.74 17.03
CA ILE A 39 -19.25 -14.28 17.17
C ILE A 39 -19.23 -13.03 18.02
N SER A 40 -20.04 -12.00 17.71
CA SER A 40 -20.11 -10.75 18.47
C SER A 40 -20.44 -10.97 19.95
N GLN A 41 -21.29 -11.93 20.27
CA GLN A 41 -21.61 -12.30 21.65
C GLN A 41 -20.41 -12.90 22.40
N ALA A 42 -19.55 -13.64 21.70
CA ALA A 42 -18.37 -14.29 22.30
C ALA A 42 -17.15 -13.33 22.42
N LEU A 43 -17.10 -12.26 21.58
CA LEU A 43 -15.95 -11.39 21.46
C LEU A 43 -15.51 -10.73 22.79
N PRO A 44 -16.38 -10.21 23.67
CA PRO A 44 -15.93 -9.57 24.91
C PRO A 44 -15.05 -10.47 25.76
N ASN A 45 -15.45 -11.73 25.96
CA ASN A 45 -14.68 -12.70 26.73
C ASN A 45 -13.37 -13.09 26.05
N PHE A 46 -13.38 -13.18 24.72
CA PHE A 46 -12.19 -13.47 23.94
C PHE A 46 -11.18 -12.32 24.00
N LEU A 47 -11.62 -11.09 23.81
CA LEU A 47 -10.76 -9.90 23.84
C LEU A 47 -10.22 -9.60 25.24
N ALA A 48 -10.96 -9.94 26.30
CA ALA A 48 -10.46 -9.84 27.68
C ALA A 48 -9.23 -10.76 27.92
N GLN A 49 -9.14 -11.87 27.20
CA GLN A 49 -7.99 -12.79 27.28
C GLN A 49 -6.88 -12.46 26.27
N HIS A 50 -7.18 -11.63 25.25
CA HIS A 50 -6.28 -11.29 24.15
C HIS A 50 -6.27 -9.77 23.92
N SER A 51 -5.82 -9.02 24.93
CA SER A 51 -5.81 -7.55 24.95
C SER A 51 -4.97 -6.90 23.84
N GLN A 52 -4.07 -7.66 23.21
CA GLN A 52 -3.28 -7.22 22.07
C GLN A 52 -4.09 -7.15 20.75
N ILE A 53 -5.32 -7.68 20.72
CA ILE A 53 -6.18 -7.59 19.53
C ILE A 53 -6.98 -6.29 19.60
N ASN A 54 -6.66 -5.34 18.72
CA ASN A 54 -7.26 -4.00 18.70
C ASN A 54 -8.51 -3.93 17.84
N SER A 55 -8.61 -4.77 16.83
CA SER A 55 -9.71 -4.75 15.87
C SER A 55 -10.10 -6.17 15.47
N VAL A 56 -11.39 -6.41 15.39
CA VAL A 56 -11.96 -7.66 14.84
C VAL A 56 -12.99 -7.33 13.80
N SER A 57 -12.86 -7.92 12.62
CA SER A 57 -13.84 -7.81 11.55
C SER A 57 -14.26 -9.17 10.99
N ALA A 58 -15.40 -9.19 10.30
CA ALA A 58 -15.87 -10.31 9.52
C ALA A 58 -16.04 -9.90 8.05
N ASN A 59 -15.32 -10.57 7.17
CA ASN A 59 -15.47 -10.43 5.73
C ASN A 59 -16.38 -11.53 5.19
N ILE A 60 -17.33 -11.18 4.32
CA ILE A 60 -18.26 -12.15 3.74
C ILE A 60 -17.81 -12.56 2.35
N GLN A 61 -17.38 -13.81 2.23
CA GLN A 61 -16.96 -14.42 0.97
C GLN A 61 -17.86 -15.64 0.64
N PRO A 62 -18.97 -15.44 -0.09
CA PRO A 62 -19.98 -16.48 -0.30
C PRO A 62 -19.59 -17.53 -1.33
N VAL A 63 -18.68 -17.21 -2.26
CA VAL A 63 -18.38 -18.07 -3.40
C VAL A 63 -17.38 -19.17 -3.06
N ALA A 64 -17.54 -20.36 -3.66
CA ALA A 64 -16.63 -21.49 -3.51
C ALA A 64 -15.47 -21.40 -4.52
N MET A 65 -14.64 -20.35 -4.40
CA MET A 65 -13.48 -20.10 -5.25
C MET A 65 -12.25 -19.87 -4.39
N ALA A 66 -11.07 -19.95 -4.99
CA ALA A 66 -9.78 -19.64 -4.35
C ALA A 66 -9.55 -18.11 -4.19
N ILE A 67 -10.61 -17.38 -3.84
CA ILE A 67 -10.57 -15.97 -3.50
C ILE A 67 -10.64 -15.87 -1.98
N ILE A 68 -9.70 -15.14 -1.39
CA ILE A 68 -9.63 -15.01 0.07
C ILE A 68 -10.75 -14.11 0.59
N GLU A 69 -11.07 -13.03 -0.12
CA GLU A 69 -11.93 -11.95 0.35
C GLU A 69 -13.19 -11.79 -0.50
N GLY A 70 -14.27 -11.38 0.16
CA GLY A 70 -15.52 -10.98 -0.47
C GLY A 70 -15.75 -9.47 -0.40
N PRO A 71 -16.87 -8.97 -0.95
CA PRO A 71 -17.14 -7.53 -1.02
C PRO A 71 -17.45 -6.90 0.35
N ASP A 72 -18.15 -7.62 1.22
CA ASP A 72 -18.73 -7.05 2.43
C ASP A 72 -17.81 -7.25 3.63
N GLU A 73 -17.54 -6.16 4.35
CA GLU A 73 -16.74 -6.13 5.58
C GLU A 73 -17.58 -5.59 6.73
N HIS A 74 -17.66 -6.33 7.83
CA HIS A 74 -18.39 -5.96 9.04
C HIS A 74 -17.40 -5.80 10.19
N ILE A 75 -17.31 -4.60 10.77
CA ILE A 75 -16.51 -4.38 11.98
C ILE A 75 -17.29 -4.89 13.18
N LEU A 76 -16.68 -5.83 13.92
CA LEU A 76 -17.30 -6.49 15.06
C LEU A 76 -16.83 -5.91 16.39
N SER A 77 -15.61 -5.41 16.46
CA SER A 77 -15.03 -4.79 17.66
C SER A 77 -13.82 -3.94 17.33
N GLY A 78 -13.61 -2.88 18.13
CA GLY A 78 -12.45 -2.00 18.06
C GLY A 78 -12.49 -1.04 16.87
N ASP A 79 -11.34 -0.41 16.63
CA ASP A 79 -11.15 0.50 15.52
C ASP A 79 -10.93 -0.26 14.20
N ASN A 80 -11.38 0.33 13.12
CA ASN A 80 -11.19 -0.21 11.77
C ASN A 80 -9.77 0.08 11.22
N TRP A 81 -8.80 0.24 12.11
CA TRP A 81 -7.45 0.69 11.76
C TRP A 81 -6.39 -0.07 12.56
N LEU A 82 -5.31 -0.45 11.87
CA LEU A 82 -4.08 -0.89 12.50
C LEU A 82 -2.98 0.14 12.20
N ARG A 83 -2.42 0.73 13.24
CA ARG A 83 -1.33 1.69 13.13
C ARG A 83 0.01 0.97 13.04
N HIS A 84 0.83 1.34 12.07
CA HIS A 84 2.22 0.91 11.91
C HIS A 84 3.13 2.12 12.09
N GLN A 85 4.13 2.04 12.94
CA GLN A 85 5.13 3.09 13.08
C GLN A 85 6.40 2.71 12.32
N LEU A 86 6.70 3.40 11.21
CA LEU A 86 7.89 3.16 10.39
C LEU A 86 8.69 4.46 10.27
N ASN A 87 9.96 4.42 10.66
CA ASN A 87 10.89 5.56 10.60
C ASN A 87 10.33 6.84 11.26
N GLY A 88 9.56 6.70 12.35
CA GLY A 88 8.94 7.82 13.05
C GLY A 88 7.60 8.30 12.49
N LEU A 89 7.15 7.76 11.35
CA LEU A 89 5.85 8.07 10.76
C LEU A 89 4.80 7.05 11.18
N ASN A 90 3.58 7.52 11.49
CA ASN A 90 2.42 6.66 11.70
C ASN A 90 1.72 6.41 10.37
N LEU A 91 1.73 5.18 9.91
CA LEU A 91 0.99 4.72 8.74
C LEU A 91 -0.18 3.85 9.19
N TYR A 92 -1.26 3.87 8.45
CA TYR A 92 -2.46 3.12 8.79
C TYR A 92 -2.78 2.03 7.78
N GLN A 93 -3.39 0.95 8.27
CA GLN A 93 -3.92 -0.16 7.47
C GLN A 93 -5.38 -0.40 7.88
N ARG A 94 -6.25 -0.62 6.90
CA ARG A 94 -7.63 -1.12 7.09
C ARG A 94 -7.72 -2.61 6.76
N PRO A 95 -8.78 -3.33 7.15
CA PRO A 95 -8.90 -4.77 6.96
C PRO A 95 -8.66 -5.25 5.53
N LYS A 96 -9.17 -4.53 4.53
CA LYS A 96 -8.95 -4.84 3.10
C LYS A 96 -7.68 -4.21 2.51
N GLY A 97 -7.04 -3.29 3.24
CA GLY A 97 -5.88 -2.56 2.76
C GLY A 97 -4.64 -3.44 2.70
N PHE A 98 -3.91 -3.35 1.60
CA PHE A 98 -2.56 -3.92 1.53
C PHE A 98 -1.61 -3.13 2.43
N PHE A 99 -0.73 -3.86 3.12
CA PHE A 99 0.43 -3.30 3.81
C PHE A 99 1.61 -4.26 3.70
N GLN A 100 2.84 -3.73 3.68
CA GLN A 100 4.05 -4.56 3.61
C GLN A 100 4.16 -5.44 4.85
N THR A 101 4.23 -6.75 4.66
CA THR A 101 4.24 -7.72 5.78
C THR A 101 5.57 -7.79 6.49
N ASN A 102 6.68 -7.51 5.82
CA ASN A 102 8.00 -7.36 6.44
C ASN A 102 8.24 -5.87 6.77
N LEU A 103 7.82 -5.46 7.97
CA LEU A 103 7.87 -4.07 8.42
C LEU A 103 9.29 -3.52 8.50
N ASP A 104 10.27 -4.33 8.93
CA ASP A 104 11.67 -3.90 9.05
C ASP A 104 12.27 -3.62 7.67
N MET A 105 11.96 -4.45 6.67
CA MET A 105 12.44 -4.25 5.33
C MET A 105 11.69 -3.12 4.61
N ALA A 106 10.39 -2.97 4.88
CA ALA A 106 9.61 -1.83 4.40
C ALA A 106 10.16 -0.50 4.94
N ALA A 107 10.51 -0.45 6.23
CA ALA A 107 11.13 0.73 6.84
C ALA A 107 12.46 1.08 6.15
N LYS A 108 13.30 0.09 5.84
CA LYS A 108 14.56 0.28 5.11
C LYS A 108 14.32 0.76 3.68
N LEU A 109 13.35 0.19 2.99
CA LEU A 109 12.97 0.57 1.63
C LEU A 109 12.53 2.04 1.57
N TYR A 110 11.64 2.46 2.47
CA TYR A 110 11.16 3.84 2.54
C TYR A 110 12.26 4.82 3.00
N ALA A 111 13.10 4.43 3.96
CA ALA A 111 14.24 5.26 4.37
C ALA A 111 15.25 5.45 3.23
N THR A 112 15.49 4.41 2.41
CA THR A 112 16.36 4.51 1.23
C THR A 112 15.76 5.45 0.19
N ALA A 113 14.45 5.35 -0.07
CA ALA A 113 13.74 6.25 -0.96
C ALA A 113 13.85 7.72 -0.51
N ALA A 114 13.61 7.99 0.77
CA ALA A 114 13.77 9.31 1.37
C ALA A 114 15.20 9.83 1.23
N LEU A 115 16.20 8.99 1.56
CA LEU A 115 17.62 9.35 1.43
C LEU A 115 18.02 9.67 -0.02
N TRP A 116 17.55 8.90 -1.00
CA TRP A 116 17.90 9.11 -2.39
C TRP A 116 17.27 10.36 -2.99
N THR A 117 16.15 10.78 -2.44
CA THR A 117 15.43 11.97 -2.90
C THR A 117 15.72 13.22 -2.07
N ALA A 118 16.44 13.12 -0.93
CA ALA A 118 16.64 14.23 -0.01
C ALA A 118 17.29 15.47 -0.66
N ASP A 119 18.35 15.26 -1.44
CA ASP A 119 19.13 16.33 -2.07
C ASP A 119 18.64 16.71 -3.48
N LEU A 120 17.52 16.13 -3.95
CA LEU A 120 16.97 16.49 -5.24
C LEU A 120 16.25 17.85 -5.17
N GLU A 121 16.53 18.72 -6.12
CA GLU A 121 15.86 20.02 -6.27
C GLU A 121 14.44 19.85 -6.84
N ILE A 122 13.54 19.37 -6.00
CA ILE A 122 12.13 19.12 -6.35
C ILE A 122 11.21 19.81 -5.35
N SER A 123 10.16 20.45 -5.85
CA SER A 123 9.11 21.08 -5.04
C SER A 123 7.76 20.35 -5.17
N ARG A 124 7.58 19.57 -6.24
CA ARG A 124 6.35 18.81 -6.50
C ARG A 124 6.66 17.43 -7.02
N TYR A 125 5.98 16.44 -6.43
CA TYR A 125 6.09 15.05 -6.88
C TYR A 125 4.77 14.31 -6.77
N TRP A 126 4.66 13.25 -7.57
CA TRP A 126 3.54 12.33 -7.54
C TRP A 126 3.99 10.97 -7.00
N ASP A 127 3.12 10.32 -6.22
CA ASP A 127 3.27 8.93 -5.80
C ASP A 127 2.13 8.13 -6.46
N LEU A 128 2.45 7.46 -7.55
CA LEU A 128 1.52 6.63 -8.32
C LEU A 128 1.52 5.21 -7.73
N PHE A 129 0.34 4.66 -7.53
CA PHE A 129 0.13 3.43 -6.74
C PHE A 129 0.54 3.62 -5.27
N CYS A 130 0.16 4.76 -4.69
CA CYS A 130 0.69 5.17 -3.39
C CYS A 130 0.26 4.29 -2.22
N GLY A 131 -0.77 3.44 -2.37
CA GLY A 131 -1.30 2.62 -1.30
C GLY A 131 -1.68 3.47 -0.08
N SER A 132 -1.16 3.12 1.09
CA SER A 132 -1.31 3.87 2.34
C SER A 132 -0.35 5.07 2.49
N GLY A 133 0.31 5.49 1.42
CA GLY A 133 1.19 6.66 1.38
C GLY A 133 2.63 6.40 1.85
N GLY A 134 3.05 5.14 1.92
CA GLY A 134 4.35 4.78 2.49
C GLY A 134 5.53 5.48 1.85
N PHE A 135 5.68 5.43 0.53
CA PHE A 135 6.76 6.11 -0.17
C PHE A 135 6.61 7.64 -0.13
N GLY A 136 5.42 8.11 -0.53
CA GLY A 136 5.18 9.56 -0.65
C GLY A 136 5.45 10.28 0.67
N LEU A 137 4.88 9.82 1.77
CA LEU A 137 5.03 10.47 3.08
C LEU A 137 6.48 10.44 3.61
N HIS A 138 7.27 9.39 3.30
CA HIS A 138 8.68 9.34 3.69
C HIS A 138 9.60 10.27 2.89
N CYS A 139 9.23 10.57 1.64
CA CYS A 139 9.98 11.48 0.76
C CYS A 139 9.58 12.95 0.93
N LEU A 140 8.60 13.25 1.78
CA LEU A 140 8.09 14.60 1.98
C LEU A 140 9.04 15.42 2.85
N THR A 141 9.32 16.65 2.42
CA THR A 141 10.04 17.67 3.17
C THR A 141 9.18 18.94 3.28
N PRO A 142 9.49 19.91 4.17
CA PRO A 142 8.66 21.10 4.37
C PRO A 142 8.40 21.94 3.11
N ASP A 143 9.28 21.88 2.12
CA ASP A 143 9.26 22.64 0.88
C ASP A 143 8.62 21.89 -0.30
N ARG A 144 8.17 20.64 -0.08
CA ARG A 144 7.61 19.77 -1.12
C ARG A 144 6.11 19.65 -1.03
N GLN A 145 5.48 19.39 -2.18
CA GLN A 145 4.08 19.04 -2.31
C GLN A 145 3.93 17.66 -2.94
N LEU A 146 3.08 16.83 -2.34
CA LEU A 146 2.78 15.47 -2.74
C LEU A 146 1.37 15.36 -3.31
N VAL A 147 1.24 14.71 -4.48
CA VAL A 147 -0.03 14.16 -4.95
C VAL A 147 0.09 12.64 -4.97
N GLY A 148 -0.68 11.95 -4.14
CA GLY A 148 -0.72 10.48 -4.08
C GLY A 148 -1.97 9.94 -4.77
N ILE A 149 -1.79 8.95 -5.64
CA ILE A 149 -2.83 8.33 -6.45
C ILE A 149 -2.86 6.84 -6.20
N GLU A 150 -4.04 6.34 -5.88
CA GLU A 150 -4.31 4.92 -5.65
C GLU A 150 -5.76 4.62 -6.05
N ILE A 151 -6.01 3.46 -6.63
CA ILE A 151 -7.35 3.08 -7.05
C ILE A 151 -8.24 2.65 -5.87
N GLU A 152 -7.63 2.13 -4.82
CA GLU A 152 -8.34 1.63 -3.64
C GLU A 152 -8.66 2.75 -2.65
N ALA A 153 -9.93 3.15 -2.56
CA ALA A 153 -10.38 4.23 -1.68
C ALA A 153 -10.05 3.99 -0.19
N GLU A 154 -10.00 2.73 0.24
CA GLU A 154 -9.62 2.35 1.61
C GLU A 154 -8.14 2.67 1.90
N ALA A 155 -7.26 2.48 0.92
CA ALA A 155 -5.85 2.81 1.03
C ALA A 155 -5.65 4.33 1.06
N ILE A 156 -6.39 5.07 0.23
CA ILE A 156 -6.42 6.55 0.26
C ILE A 156 -6.88 7.06 1.62
N ALA A 157 -7.92 6.47 2.21
CA ALA A 157 -8.35 6.84 3.56
C ALA A 157 -7.25 6.61 4.62
N CYS A 158 -6.43 5.55 4.46
CA CYS A 158 -5.27 5.31 5.31
C CYS A 158 -4.20 6.38 5.12
N ALA A 159 -3.85 6.71 3.88
CA ALA A 159 -2.85 7.72 3.55
C ALA A 159 -3.28 9.12 4.07
N GLN A 160 -4.56 9.48 3.87
CA GLN A 160 -5.11 10.74 4.35
C GLN A 160 -5.06 10.83 5.88
N ARG A 161 -5.46 9.77 6.60
CA ARG A 161 -5.37 9.73 8.06
C ARG A 161 -3.93 9.92 8.55
N SER A 162 -2.96 9.26 7.89
CA SER A 162 -1.54 9.43 8.21
C SER A 162 -1.09 10.88 8.05
N ALA A 163 -1.46 11.52 6.95
CA ALA A 163 -1.12 12.91 6.67
C ALA A 163 -1.81 13.89 7.65
N ASP A 164 -3.07 13.68 7.96
CA ASP A 164 -3.84 14.53 8.90
C ASP A 164 -3.24 14.49 10.30
N GLU A 165 -2.89 13.29 10.79
CA GLU A 165 -2.26 13.12 12.11
C GLU A 165 -0.88 13.78 12.20
N MET A 166 -0.16 13.84 11.09
CA MET A 166 1.13 14.53 10.99
C MET A 166 1.01 16.04 10.70
N GLY A 167 -0.21 16.57 10.54
CA GLY A 167 -0.44 17.98 10.22
C GLY A 167 -0.03 18.39 8.80
N LEU A 168 0.00 17.45 7.84
CA LEU A 168 0.52 17.66 6.49
C LEU A 168 -0.54 18.06 5.45
N GLY A 169 -1.78 18.35 5.86
CA GLY A 169 -2.92 18.60 4.96
C GLY A 169 -2.72 19.72 3.94
N ALA A 170 -1.82 20.69 4.20
CA ALA A 170 -1.49 21.75 3.26
C ALA A 170 -0.48 21.32 2.16
N GLN A 171 0.24 20.21 2.39
CA GLN A 171 1.33 19.74 1.50
C GLN A 171 0.96 18.51 0.70
N VAL A 172 -0.08 17.77 1.11
CA VAL A 172 -0.45 16.50 0.50
C VAL A 172 -1.87 16.49 -0.02
N ARG A 173 -2.08 15.83 -1.14
CA ARG A 173 -3.39 15.55 -1.72
C ARG A 173 -3.42 14.09 -2.15
N PHE A 174 -4.34 13.31 -1.57
CA PHE A 174 -4.57 11.93 -1.95
C PHE A 174 -5.88 11.78 -2.74
N GLN A 175 -5.86 10.97 -3.80
CA GLN A 175 -7.02 10.78 -4.69
C GLN A 175 -7.21 9.30 -5.04
N ALA A 176 -8.46 8.82 -4.92
CA ALA A 176 -8.84 7.48 -5.35
C ALA A 176 -9.12 7.46 -6.86
N LEU A 177 -8.07 7.27 -7.66
CA LEU A 177 -8.10 7.26 -9.12
C LEU A 177 -7.16 6.19 -9.70
N ASP A 178 -7.40 5.82 -10.96
CA ASP A 178 -6.42 5.05 -11.73
C ASP A 178 -5.20 5.93 -12.08
N SER A 179 -4.00 5.40 -11.87
CA SER A 179 -2.75 6.16 -12.08
C SER A 179 -2.53 6.59 -13.53
N THR A 180 -2.96 5.78 -14.51
CA THR A 180 -2.84 6.11 -15.93
C THR A 180 -3.82 7.22 -16.31
N ALA A 181 -5.07 7.11 -15.85
CA ALA A 181 -6.09 8.13 -16.07
C ALA A 181 -5.69 9.48 -15.46
N PHE A 182 -5.12 9.46 -14.24
CA PHE A 182 -4.62 10.67 -13.58
C PHE A 182 -3.45 11.29 -14.36
N ALA A 183 -2.46 10.51 -14.75
CA ALA A 183 -1.30 10.99 -15.51
C ALA A 183 -1.69 11.65 -16.83
N SER A 184 -2.82 11.23 -17.44
CA SER A 184 -3.38 11.79 -18.66
C SER A 184 -4.16 13.09 -18.45
N SER A 185 -4.64 13.37 -17.22
CA SER A 185 -5.56 14.49 -16.93
C SER A 185 -4.88 15.85 -16.80
N SER A 186 -3.55 15.90 -16.70
CA SER A 186 -2.77 17.11 -16.38
C SER A 186 -3.17 17.80 -15.06
N GLU A 187 -3.97 17.14 -14.23
CA GLU A 187 -4.28 17.61 -12.88
C GLU A 187 -3.04 17.51 -11.98
N GLY A 188 -2.97 18.34 -10.96
CA GLY A 188 -1.84 18.35 -10.01
C GLY A 188 -0.59 19.07 -10.49
N GLY A 189 -0.55 19.59 -11.72
CA GLY A 189 0.60 20.26 -12.35
C GLY A 189 1.76 19.30 -12.64
N ALA A 190 2.71 19.67 -13.50
CA ALA A 190 3.83 18.80 -13.88
C ALA A 190 4.70 18.44 -12.67
N PRO A 191 4.94 17.15 -12.40
CA PRO A 191 5.81 16.72 -11.31
C PRO A 191 7.29 16.79 -11.75
N GLN A 192 8.17 17.09 -10.82
CA GLN A 192 9.63 16.97 -11.02
C GLN A 192 10.12 15.56 -10.69
N LEU A 193 9.45 14.87 -9.78
CA LEU A 193 9.67 13.46 -9.46
C LEU A 193 8.35 12.69 -9.56
N ILE A 194 8.38 11.51 -10.16
CA ILE A 194 7.33 10.50 -10.01
C ILE A 194 7.89 9.34 -9.18
N ILE A 195 7.18 8.97 -8.12
CA ILE A 195 7.39 7.72 -7.39
C ILE A 195 6.36 6.73 -7.92
N ALA A 196 6.78 5.50 -8.20
CA ALA A 196 5.90 4.44 -8.65
C ALA A 196 6.26 3.09 -8.01
N ASN A 197 5.28 2.46 -7.38
CA ASN A 197 5.37 1.09 -6.88
C ASN A 197 4.20 0.26 -7.41
N PRO A 198 4.19 -0.08 -8.71
CA PRO A 198 3.08 -0.76 -9.34
C PRO A 198 2.96 -2.22 -8.89
N PRO A 199 1.80 -2.87 -9.12
CA PRO A 199 1.65 -4.31 -8.95
C PRO A 199 2.58 -5.09 -9.91
N ARG A 200 2.66 -6.41 -9.76
CA ARG A 200 3.56 -7.31 -10.52
C ARG A 200 3.54 -7.16 -12.05
N ARG A 201 2.48 -6.58 -12.60
CA ARG A 201 2.37 -6.32 -14.05
C ARG A 201 3.24 -5.15 -14.53
N GLY A 202 3.84 -4.38 -13.63
CA GLY A 202 4.62 -3.18 -13.95
C GLY A 202 3.74 -1.96 -14.25
N LEU A 203 4.35 -0.91 -14.83
CA LEU A 203 3.69 0.32 -15.27
C LEU A 203 2.83 0.07 -16.52
N GLY A 204 3.35 -0.73 -17.44
CA GLY A 204 2.75 -0.97 -18.75
C GLY A 204 3.02 0.17 -19.74
N THR A 205 2.81 -0.12 -21.02
CA THR A 205 3.20 0.77 -22.13
C THR A 205 2.48 2.13 -22.07
N GLU A 206 1.21 2.14 -21.70
CA GLU A 206 0.40 3.36 -21.66
C GLU A 206 0.95 4.34 -20.60
N LEU A 207 1.12 3.89 -19.35
CA LEU A 207 1.65 4.76 -18.29
C LEU A 207 3.10 5.17 -18.56
N CYS A 208 3.95 4.29 -19.12
CA CYS A 208 5.30 4.67 -19.57
C CYS A 208 5.26 5.80 -20.61
N THR A 209 4.30 5.75 -21.54
CA THR A 209 4.11 6.83 -22.53
C THR A 209 3.71 8.14 -21.86
N GLN A 210 2.78 8.09 -20.89
CA GLN A 210 2.37 9.28 -20.14
C GLN A 210 3.54 9.87 -19.33
N ILE A 211 4.33 9.04 -18.67
CA ILE A 211 5.52 9.47 -17.90
C ILE A 211 6.52 10.18 -18.84
N LYS A 212 6.76 9.64 -20.05
CA LYS A 212 7.63 10.30 -21.04
C LYS A 212 7.09 11.65 -21.49
N GLN A 213 5.78 11.78 -21.65
CA GLN A 213 5.15 13.05 -22.03
C GLN A 213 5.19 14.09 -20.90
N LEU A 214 5.00 13.66 -19.66
CA LEU A 214 5.14 14.51 -18.47
C LEU A 214 6.59 14.93 -18.23
N ALA A 215 7.53 14.12 -18.70
CA ALA A 215 8.97 14.35 -18.65
C ALA A 215 9.49 14.80 -17.26
N PRO A 216 9.13 14.10 -16.15
CA PRO A 216 9.70 14.46 -14.85
C PRO A 216 11.24 14.34 -14.89
N ASP A 217 11.91 15.15 -14.08
CA ASP A 217 13.38 15.12 -14.01
C ASP A 217 13.86 13.79 -13.40
N TYR A 218 13.05 13.23 -12.48
CA TYR A 218 13.39 11.99 -11.77
C TYR A 218 12.20 11.02 -11.76
N LEU A 219 12.53 9.72 -11.75
CA LEU A 219 11.58 8.63 -11.50
C LEU A 219 12.17 7.71 -10.42
N LEU A 220 11.49 7.57 -9.29
CA LEU A 220 11.79 6.58 -8.26
C LEU A 220 10.88 5.38 -8.46
N TYR A 221 11.43 4.27 -8.93
CA TYR A 221 10.66 3.09 -9.29
C TYR A 221 10.99 1.92 -8.37
N SER A 222 10.00 1.45 -7.62
CA SER A 222 10.06 0.22 -6.83
C SER A 222 9.30 -0.90 -7.52
N SER A 223 9.89 -2.08 -7.65
CA SER A 223 9.29 -3.22 -8.34
C SER A 223 9.61 -4.55 -7.68
N CYS A 224 8.58 -5.38 -7.51
CA CYS A 224 8.70 -6.76 -7.06
C CYS A 224 8.86 -7.80 -8.20
N ASN A 225 9.05 -7.34 -9.46
CA ASN A 225 9.20 -8.20 -10.64
C ASN A 225 10.21 -7.62 -11.62
N ALA A 226 11.42 -8.18 -11.66
CA ALA A 226 12.49 -7.71 -12.53
C ALA A 226 12.18 -7.82 -14.03
N ALA A 227 11.35 -8.79 -14.44
CA ALA A 227 11.03 -8.96 -15.86
C ALA A 227 10.14 -7.82 -16.38
N THR A 228 9.10 -7.44 -15.63
CA THR A 228 8.25 -6.31 -16.00
C THR A 228 8.99 -4.98 -15.82
N LEU A 229 9.83 -4.87 -14.79
CA LEU A 229 10.71 -3.71 -14.61
C LEU A 229 11.61 -3.49 -15.83
N ALA A 230 12.28 -4.54 -16.34
CA ALA A 230 13.13 -4.45 -17.52
C ALA A 230 12.36 -4.03 -18.77
N ALA A 231 11.12 -4.53 -18.94
CA ALA A 231 10.26 -4.12 -20.05
C ALA A 231 9.86 -2.64 -19.95
N ASP A 232 9.49 -2.17 -18.76
CA ASP A 232 9.13 -0.78 -18.52
C ASP A 232 10.34 0.15 -18.72
N LEU A 233 11.53 -0.25 -18.25
CA LEU A 233 12.78 0.52 -18.50
C LEU A 233 13.10 0.66 -19.98
N SER A 234 12.86 -0.39 -20.78
CA SER A 234 13.01 -0.32 -22.23
C SER A 234 12.02 0.64 -22.89
N ALA A 235 10.84 0.85 -22.28
CA ALA A 235 9.84 1.79 -22.75
C ALA A 235 10.10 3.24 -22.26
N LEU A 236 10.89 3.42 -21.21
CA LEU A 236 11.25 4.71 -20.59
C LEU A 236 12.57 5.27 -21.17
N GLU A 237 12.70 5.25 -22.50
CA GLU A 237 13.81 5.89 -23.18
C GLU A 237 13.97 7.37 -22.77
N GLY A 238 15.22 7.83 -22.64
CA GLY A 238 15.53 9.19 -22.17
C GLY A 238 15.77 9.30 -20.66
N TYR A 239 15.77 8.15 -19.95
CA TYR A 239 16.17 8.08 -18.54
C TYR A 239 17.39 7.15 -18.38
N ARG A 240 18.31 7.55 -17.50
CA ARG A 240 19.41 6.70 -17.06
C ARG A 240 19.18 6.26 -15.62
N ILE A 241 19.71 5.10 -15.23
CA ILE A 241 19.69 4.63 -13.85
C ILE A 241 20.86 5.30 -13.10
N ASP A 242 20.53 6.07 -12.07
CA ASP A 242 21.52 6.69 -11.19
C ASP A 242 21.80 5.80 -9.96
N ARG A 243 20.78 5.14 -9.43
CA ARG A 243 20.91 4.26 -8.26
C ARG A 243 20.03 3.02 -8.42
N VAL A 244 20.49 1.91 -7.87
CA VAL A 244 19.75 0.64 -7.81
C VAL A 244 20.07 -0.05 -6.49
N GLN A 245 19.04 -0.60 -5.83
CA GLN A 245 19.20 -1.41 -4.63
C GLN A 245 18.14 -2.51 -4.59
N LEU A 246 18.56 -3.72 -4.19
CA LEU A 246 17.69 -4.86 -3.96
C LEU A 246 17.38 -4.98 -2.46
N PHE A 247 16.13 -5.31 -2.14
CA PHE A 247 15.62 -5.58 -0.80
C PHE A 247 15.06 -7.00 -0.74
N ASP A 248 15.60 -7.82 0.14
CA ASP A 248 15.07 -9.16 0.40
C ASP A 248 13.83 -9.07 1.30
N MET A 249 12.68 -8.80 0.68
CA MET A 249 11.41 -8.59 1.38
C MET A 249 10.88 -9.86 2.03
N PHE A 250 11.21 -11.03 1.47
CA PHE A 250 10.70 -12.33 1.91
C PHE A 250 11.82 -13.36 1.94
N PRO A 251 12.69 -13.32 2.96
CA PRO A 251 13.79 -14.26 3.11
C PRO A 251 13.33 -15.71 2.94
N HIS A 252 14.16 -16.54 2.30
CA HIS A 252 13.88 -17.94 1.94
C HIS A 252 12.83 -18.15 0.83
N THR A 253 12.46 -17.08 0.12
CA THR A 253 11.59 -17.14 -1.07
C THR A 253 12.29 -16.49 -2.26
N ALA A 254 11.68 -16.57 -3.45
CA ALA A 254 12.17 -15.87 -4.65
C ALA A 254 11.60 -14.42 -4.75
N HIS A 255 10.99 -13.90 -3.69
CA HIS A 255 10.37 -12.58 -3.70
C HIS A 255 11.29 -11.52 -3.11
N TYR A 256 11.53 -10.48 -3.88
CA TYR A 256 12.37 -9.34 -3.55
C TYR A 256 11.69 -8.05 -4.02
N GLU A 257 12.24 -6.93 -3.64
CA GLU A 257 11.90 -5.61 -4.17
C GLU A 257 13.16 -4.96 -4.71
N VAL A 258 13.07 -4.31 -5.86
CA VAL A 258 14.17 -3.52 -6.45
C VAL A 258 13.75 -2.08 -6.50
N LEU A 259 14.52 -1.21 -5.87
CA LEU A 259 14.35 0.25 -5.94
C LEU A 259 15.36 0.83 -6.92
N LEU A 260 14.87 1.68 -7.82
CA LEU A 260 15.68 2.41 -8.79
C LEU A 260 15.40 3.91 -8.66
N LEU A 261 16.46 4.71 -8.76
CA LEU A 261 16.34 6.13 -9.05
C LEU A 261 16.83 6.37 -10.47
N LEU A 262 15.95 6.90 -11.31
CA LEU A 262 16.25 7.27 -12.69
C LEU A 262 16.24 8.78 -12.82
N HIS A 263 17.12 9.29 -13.69
CA HIS A 263 17.28 10.70 -14.02
C HIS A 263 17.13 10.88 -15.53
N ARG A 264 16.38 11.89 -15.93
CA ARG A 264 16.17 12.24 -17.35
C ARG A 264 17.46 12.79 -17.94
N ILE A 265 17.85 12.31 -19.13
CA ILE A 265 19.05 12.73 -19.88
C ILE A 265 18.68 13.68 -21.03
#